data_658ad80f2bc38cfff8e9c4491c1a015a
#
_entry.id   658ad80f2bc38cfff8e9c4491c1a015a
#
_cell.length_a   1.000
_cell.length_b   1.000
_cell.length_c   1.000
_cell.angle_alpha   90.00
_cell.angle_beta   90.00
_cell.angle_gamma   90.00
#
_symmetry.space_group_name_H-M   'P 1'
#
loop_
_entity.id
_entity.type
_entity.pdbx_description
1 polymer ?
#
loop_
_entity_poly.entity_id
_entity_poly.type
_entity_poly.pdbx_seq_one_letter_code
_entity_poly.pdbx_strand_id
1 'polypeptide(L)'
;MQIAILSFFHYFTSMFKKRDNIFEVEEGKFLSPKFDKDGLITVITTDSKSGDVLMQGYMNDEALKKTIETKQAHYWSRSRNALWQKGETSGFVQKVLDFRIDDDQ
;
A
#
# COMPACT_ATOMS: atom_id res chain seq x y z
N MET A 1 5.75 -9.73 7.72
CA MET A 1 4.89 -9.62 6.54
C MET A 1 5.45 -8.53 5.64
N GLN A 2 5.47 -8.76 4.36
CA GLN A 2 6.00 -7.81 3.39
C GLN A 2 4.90 -7.41 2.44
N ILE A 3 4.81 -6.11 2.14
CA ILE A 3 3.83 -5.58 1.21
C ILE A 3 4.56 -4.99 0.01
N ALA A 4 4.17 -5.42 -1.18
CA ALA A 4 4.59 -4.82 -2.42
C ALA A 4 3.45 -3.95 -2.93
N ILE A 5 3.70 -2.69 -3.03
CA ILE A 5 2.73 -1.73 -3.54
C ILE A 5 3.05 -1.50 -5.01
N LEU A 6 2.12 -1.86 -5.88
CA LEU A 6 2.29 -1.71 -7.31
C LEU A 6 1.94 -0.30 -7.74
N SER A 7 2.60 0.64 -7.10
CA SER A 7 2.47 2.05 -7.38
C SER A 7 3.78 2.72 -7.00
N PHE A 8 4.22 3.62 -7.81
CA PHE A 8 5.42 4.37 -7.54
C PHE A 8 5.15 5.41 -6.46
N PHE A 9 6.07 5.53 -5.50
CA PHE A 9 6.00 6.63 -4.57
C PHE A 9 7.39 7.00 -4.05
N HIS A 10 7.47 8.18 -3.53
CA HIS A 10 8.64 8.68 -2.85
C HIS A 10 8.35 8.76 -1.37
N TYR A 11 9.33 9.09 -0.61
CA TYR A 11 9.21 9.53 0.73
C TYR A 11 8.08 10.56 0.86
N PHE A 12 7.28 10.47 1.85
CA PHE A 12 6.09 11.31 1.94
C PHE A 12 6.11 12.28 3.11
N THR A 13 5.39 13.37 2.93
CA THR A 13 5.09 14.32 3.99
C THR A 13 3.57 14.42 4.05
N SER A 14 2.99 14.53 5.22
CA SER A 14 1.54 14.55 5.36
C SER A 14 0.87 13.42 4.61
N MET A 15 1.50 12.29 4.60
CA MET A 15 1.13 11.06 3.94
C MET A 15 1.42 11.05 2.46
N PHE A 16 0.71 11.78 1.62
CA PHE A 16 0.89 11.64 0.19
C PHE A 16 0.98 12.98 -0.47
N LYS A 17 2.01 13.13 -1.28
CA LYS A 17 2.19 14.29 -2.11
C LYS A 17 1.56 14.04 -3.47
N LYS A 18 0.93 15.06 -4.02
CA LYS A 18 0.38 15.00 -5.37
C LYS A 18 1.51 14.79 -6.37
N ARG A 19 1.23 14.02 -7.41
CA ARG A 19 2.19 13.77 -8.49
C ARG A 19 2.21 14.99 -9.42
N ASP A 20 3.23 15.81 -9.29
CA ASP A 20 3.33 17.04 -10.08
C ASP A 20 3.98 16.81 -11.42
N ASN A 21 4.99 15.94 -11.48
CA ASN A 21 5.70 15.65 -12.72
C ASN A 21 6.42 14.30 -12.60
N ILE A 22 6.83 13.79 -13.75
CA ILE A 22 7.48 12.48 -13.83
C ILE A 22 8.81 12.44 -13.10
N PHE A 23 9.55 13.55 -13.11
CA PHE A 23 10.84 13.62 -12.44
C PHE A 23 10.66 13.46 -10.93
N GLU A 24 9.71 14.17 -10.34
CA GLU A 24 9.43 14.02 -8.90
C GLU A 24 8.98 12.61 -8.57
N VAL A 25 8.15 12.02 -9.41
CA VAL A 25 7.63 10.67 -9.17
C VAL A 25 8.74 9.64 -9.19
N GLU A 26 9.67 9.73 -10.15
CA GLU A 26 10.72 8.74 -10.34
C GLU A 26 11.99 9.00 -9.55
N GLU A 27 12.37 10.26 -9.40
CA GLU A 27 13.66 10.64 -8.83
C GLU A 27 13.56 11.35 -7.48
N GLY A 28 12.38 11.80 -7.13
CA GLY A 28 12.18 12.55 -5.89
C GLY A 28 12.21 11.67 -4.66
N LYS A 29 11.87 12.25 -3.52
CA LYS A 29 11.97 11.60 -2.22
C LYS A 29 10.65 11.55 -1.47
N PHE A 30 9.54 11.89 -2.13
CA PHE A 30 8.25 11.95 -1.49
C PHE A 30 7.37 10.79 -1.92
N LEU A 31 6.61 10.28 -0.99
CA LEU A 31 5.60 9.28 -1.30
C LEU A 31 4.55 9.92 -2.22
N SER A 32 4.38 9.35 -3.38
CA SER A 32 3.45 9.87 -4.38
C SER A 32 2.77 8.69 -5.09
N PRO A 33 1.88 7.97 -4.40
CA PRO A 33 1.24 6.80 -4.97
C PRO A 33 0.40 7.17 -6.18
N LYS A 34 0.42 6.30 -7.17
CA LYS A 34 -0.43 6.46 -8.35
C LYS A 34 -1.70 5.66 -8.15
N PHE A 35 -2.69 6.28 -7.56
CA PHE A 35 -4.01 5.67 -7.44
C PHE A 35 -4.69 5.67 -8.80
N ASP A 36 -5.48 4.63 -9.05
CA ASP A 36 -6.23 4.54 -10.29
C ASP A 36 -7.45 5.50 -10.26
N LYS A 37 -8.29 5.40 -11.29
CA LYS A 37 -9.47 6.28 -11.40
C LYS A 37 -10.46 6.11 -10.25
N ASP A 38 -10.41 4.98 -9.56
CA ASP A 38 -11.29 4.69 -8.44
C ASP A 38 -10.62 4.99 -7.09
N GLY A 39 -9.43 5.55 -7.13
CA GLY A 39 -8.67 5.88 -5.93
C GLY A 39 -8.01 4.69 -5.28
N LEU A 40 -7.70 3.65 -6.04
CA LEU A 40 -7.14 2.41 -5.52
C LEU A 40 -5.77 2.11 -6.10
N ILE A 41 -4.96 1.42 -5.30
CA ILE A 41 -3.71 0.81 -5.77
C ILE A 41 -3.78 -0.69 -5.50
N THR A 42 -3.14 -1.45 -6.38
CA THR A 42 -3.01 -2.89 -6.21
C THR A 42 -1.88 -3.19 -5.26
N VAL A 43 -2.11 -4.14 -4.37
CA VAL A 43 -1.14 -4.55 -3.36
C VAL A 43 -0.96 -6.05 -3.39
N ILE A 44 0.30 -6.48 -3.43
CA ILE A 44 0.66 -7.89 -3.31
C ILE A 44 1.34 -8.05 -1.96
N THR A 45 0.82 -8.94 -1.15
CA THR A 45 1.37 -9.21 0.19
C THR A 45 2.10 -10.54 0.16
N THR A 46 3.33 -10.53 0.63
CA THR A 46 4.18 -11.72 0.62
C THR A 46 4.66 -12.04 2.02
N ASP A 47 4.98 -13.32 2.23
CA ASP A 47 5.62 -13.75 3.46
C ASP A 47 7.05 -13.20 3.48
N SER A 48 7.43 -12.57 4.59
CA SER A 48 8.73 -11.90 4.69
C SER A 48 9.92 -12.86 4.69
N LYS A 49 9.69 -14.12 5.02
CA LYS A 49 10.76 -15.13 5.07
C LYS A 49 10.83 -15.94 3.78
N SER A 50 9.70 -16.48 3.35
CA SER A 50 9.67 -17.36 2.18
C SER A 50 9.54 -16.62 0.86
N GLY A 51 8.97 -15.43 0.87
CA GLY A 51 8.64 -14.71 -0.34
C GLY A 51 7.34 -15.18 -1.01
N ASP A 52 6.66 -16.14 -0.41
CA ASP A 52 5.41 -16.64 -0.98
C ASP A 52 4.36 -15.54 -1.01
N VAL A 53 3.59 -15.52 -2.09
CA VAL A 53 2.46 -14.60 -2.19
C VAL A 53 1.34 -15.09 -1.29
N LEU A 54 0.92 -14.24 -0.36
CA LEU A 54 -0.14 -14.55 0.58
C LEU A 54 -1.49 -14.08 0.10
N MET A 55 -1.53 -12.91 -0.51
CA MET A 55 -2.77 -12.37 -1.06
C MET A 55 -2.49 -11.21 -2.00
N GLN A 56 -3.50 -10.91 -2.80
CA GLN A 56 -3.58 -9.70 -3.59
C GLN A 56 -4.79 -8.91 -3.10
N GLY A 57 -4.64 -7.62 -2.94
CA GLY A 57 -5.72 -6.78 -2.49
C GLY A 57 -5.60 -5.37 -3.04
N TYR A 58 -6.40 -4.48 -2.49
CA TYR A 58 -6.39 -3.07 -2.88
C TYR A 58 -6.30 -2.20 -1.66
N MET A 59 -5.72 -1.03 -1.83
CA MET A 59 -5.71 0.01 -0.82
C MET A 59 -6.15 1.32 -1.46
N ASN A 60 -6.98 2.07 -0.75
CA ASN A 60 -7.15 3.48 -1.05
C ASN A 60 -6.15 4.25 -0.19
N ASP A 61 -6.18 5.58 -0.23
CA ASP A 61 -5.22 6.36 0.54
C ASP A 61 -5.38 6.16 2.05
N GLU A 62 -6.60 6.00 2.53
CA GLU A 62 -6.86 5.76 3.95
C GLU A 62 -6.27 4.42 4.40
N ALA A 63 -6.49 3.37 3.61
CA ALA A 63 -5.94 2.05 3.93
C ALA A 63 -4.41 2.07 3.96
N LEU A 64 -3.80 2.73 3.00
CA LEU A 64 -2.35 2.84 2.94
C LEU A 64 -1.81 3.64 4.13
N LYS A 65 -2.45 4.76 4.46
CA LYS A 65 -2.07 5.56 5.63
C LYS A 65 -2.13 4.74 6.91
N LYS A 66 -3.23 4.03 7.13
CA LYS A 66 -3.37 3.20 8.33
C LYS A 66 -2.35 2.08 8.38
N THR A 67 -2.05 1.47 7.25
CA THR A 67 -1.05 0.42 7.18
C THR A 67 0.33 0.97 7.56
N ILE A 68 0.69 2.13 7.07
CA ILE A 68 1.96 2.77 7.39
C ILE A 68 2.03 3.15 8.86
N GLU A 69 0.97 3.73 9.40
CA GLU A 69 0.93 4.19 10.78
C GLU A 69 0.97 3.04 11.78
N THR A 70 0.18 2.00 11.52
CA THR A 70 0.00 0.91 12.49
C THR A 70 0.97 -0.24 12.29
N LYS A 71 1.59 -0.34 11.11
CA LYS A 71 2.39 -1.50 10.71
C LYS A 71 1.56 -2.77 10.65
N GLN A 72 0.27 -2.64 10.50
CA GLN A 72 -0.65 -3.76 10.30
C GLN A 72 -1.44 -3.52 9.03
N ALA A 73 -1.59 -4.57 8.21
CA ALA A 73 -2.15 -4.42 6.89
C ALA A 73 -3.64 -4.08 6.93
N HIS A 74 -3.96 -2.99 6.29
CA HIS A 74 -5.33 -2.53 6.05
C HIS A 74 -5.56 -2.49 4.55
N TYR A 75 -6.74 -2.86 4.13
CA TYR A 75 -7.10 -2.94 2.72
C TYR A 75 -8.43 -2.23 2.48
N TRP A 76 -8.72 -1.99 1.22
CA TRP A 76 -10.03 -1.52 0.80
C TRP A 76 -10.78 -2.65 0.11
N SER A 77 -11.96 -2.97 0.62
CA SER A 77 -12.82 -3.97 0.00
C SER A 77 -13.71 -3.30 -1.05
N ARG A 78 -13.51 -3.66 -2.31
CA ARG A 78 -14.32 -3.11 -3.41
C ARG A 78 -15.76 -3.60 -3.32
N SER A 79 -15.95 -4.86 -2.98
CA SER A 79 -17.29 -5.45 -2.93
C SER A 79 -18.13 -4.89 -1.78
N ARG A 80 -17.49 -4.60 -0.66
CA ARG A 80 -18.19 -4.04 0.50
C ARG A 80 -18.10 -2.52 0.57
N ASN A 81 -17.27 -1.93 -0.29
CA ASN A 81 -17.00 -0.50 -0.30
C ASN A 81 -16.60 0.00 1.08
N ALA A 82 -15.65 -0.68 1.68
CA ALA A 82 -15.26 -0.43 3.08
C ALA A 82 -13.78 -0.72 3.34
N LEU A 83 -13.24 0.05 4.28
CA LEU A 83 -11.92 -0.21 4.85
C LEU A 83 -11.99 -1.44 5.74
N TRP A 84 -10.97 -2.27 5.72
CA TRP A 84 -10.89 -3.41 6.63
C TRP A 84 -9.44 -3.73 6.98
N GLN A 85 -9.24 -4.16 8.23
CA GLN A 85 -7.95 -4.62 8.70
C GLN A 85 -7.89 -6.13 8.56
N LYS A 86 -6.84 -6.64 7.94
CA LYS A 86 -6.65 -8.09 7.82
C LYS A 86 -6.53 -8.68 9.22
N GLY A 87 -7.39 -9.65 9.51
CA GLY A 87 -7.37 -10.34 10.79
C GLY A 87 -8.19 -9.69 11.90
N GLU A 88 -8.92 -8.62 11.62
CA GLU A 88 -9.71 -7.94 12.66
C GLU A 88 -10.78 -8.84 13.29
N THR A 89 -11.27 -9.81 12.52
CA THR A 89 -12.25 -10.79 13.02
C THR A 89 -11.59 -12.10 13.44
N SER A 90 -10.67 -12.60 12.61
CA SER A 90 -10.02 -13.90 12.83
C SER A 90 -8.87 -13.84 13.85
N GLY A 91 -8.33 -12.66 14.11
CA GLY A 91 -7.15 -12.50 14.97
C GLY A 91 -5.82 -12.70 14.24
N PHE A 92 -5.84 -13.11 12.97
CA PHE A 92 -4.61 -13.34 12.20
C PHE A 92 -4.23 -12.08 11.45
N VAL A 93 -3.77 -11.08 12.18
CA VAL A 93 -3.34 -9.81 11.58
C VAL A 93 -2.09 -10.01 10.74
N GLN A 94 -1.88 -9.12 9.77
CA GLN A 94 -0.67 -9.10 8.96
C GLN A 94 0.20 -7.96 9.43
N LYS A 95 1.27 -8.29 10.14
CA LYS A 95 2.25 -7.31 10.59
C LYS A 95 3.20 -6.99 9.44
N VAL A 96 3.29 -5.72 9.10
CA VAL A 96 4.09 -5.27 7.98
C VAL A 96 5.51 -4.99 8.45
N LEU A 97 6.47 -5.68 7.86
CA LEU A 97 7.89 -5.51 8.17
C LEU A 97 8.60 -4.67 7.12
N ASP A 98 8.09 -4.66 5.91
CA ASP A 98 8.75 -3.96 4.81
C ASP A 98 7.74 -3.58 3.74
N PHE A 99 8.04 -2.50 3.04
CA PHE A 99 7.29 -2.05 1.87
C PHE A 99 8.20 -2.06 0.67
N ARG A 100 7.71 -2.62 -0.42
CA ARG A 100 8.39 -2.53 -1.70
C ARG A 100 7.47 -1.88 -2.70
N ILE A 101 8.05 -1.10 -3.57
CA ILE A 101 7.30 -0.40 -4.60
C ILE A 101 7.86 -0.74 -5.96
N ASP A 102 6.93 -0.71 -6.91
CA ASP A 102 7.30 -0.80 -8.32
C ASP A 102 7.69 0.61 -8.76
N ASP A 103 8.92 0.77 -9.18
CA ASP A 103 9.43 2.07 -9.60
C ASP A 103 9.23 2.35 -11.10
N ASP A 104 8.45 1.52 -11.74
CA ASP A 104 8.21 1.58 -13.17
C ASP A 104 6.87 2.23 -13.49
N GLN A 105 6.66 3.39 -12.95
CA GLN A 105 5.37 4.08 -13.13
C GLN A 105 5.39 5.01 -14.31
#